data_f234ee1bb461c0f7a0935eee4005ac16
#
_entry.id   f234ee1bb461c0f7a0935eee4005ac16
#
_cell.length_a   1.000
_cell.length_b   1.000
_cell.length_c   1.000
_cell.angle_alpha   90.00
_cell.angle_beta   90.00
_cell.angle_gamma   90.00
#
_symmetry.space_group_name_H-M   'P 1'
#
loop_
_entity.id
_entity.type
_entity.pdbx_description
1 polymer ?
#
loop_
_entity_poly.entity_id
_entity_poly.type
_entity_poly.pdbx_seq_one_letter_code
_entity_poly.pdbx_strand_id
1 'polypeptide(L)'
;MIMNTSRRFLPSTSHLAAFEAVARTGSVTAAARELDLTQSAVSRQVSALEDQLGVELFLRERQTMRLTLAGDSYAREIREALRRISSASLNLRANPHGGTLNLAILPTFGTRWLAPRLGRFLAANPGVTINLVTRLSPFDFRLDSIDAAIHFGHPHWPGAELAFLMSERTVPACSPDFLKRYSISAPEDLLTVPLLHLTTRPDAWEQWFASNGVAFESLHGMLFDQFATAAQAAIAGLGIALLPTFLMQEELRRGDLVAAVDREMESRERYYLAFPPERADYAPLAAFRDWIVAEAAA
;
A
#
# COMPACT_ATOMS: atom_id res chain seq x y z
N MET A 1 19.58 17.37 13.41
CA MET A 1 19.96 17.22 14.84
C MET A 1 20.41 15.78 15.03
N ILE A 2 21.72 15.52 15.14
CA ILE A 2 22.26 14.17 15.34
C ILE A 2 21.90 13.79 16.78
N MET A 3 20.96 12.87 16.96
CA MET A 3 20.69 12.28 18.27
C MET A 3 21.94 11.54 18.74
N ASN A 4 22.64 12.11 19.74
CA ASN A 4 23.75 11.44 20.43
C ASN A 4 23.15 10.37 21.36
N THR A 5 22.60 9.28 20.77
CA THR A 5 21.99 8.20 21.54
C THR A 5 23.09 7.42 22.25
N SER A 6 23.09 7.39 23.57
CA SER A 6 24.03 6.62 24.33
C SER A 6 24.06 5.17 23.87
N ARG A 7 25.26 4.61 23.68
CA ARG A 7 25.50 3.24 23.18
C ARG A 7 24.74 2.15 23.96
N ARG A 8 24.39 2.42 25.21
CA ARG A 8 23.59 1.52 26.06
C ARG A 8 22.12 1.35 25.56
N PHE A 9 21.59 2.32 24.78
CA PHE A 9 20.25 2.27 24.20
C PHE A 9 20.25 1.77 22.75
N LEU A 10 21.41 1.37 22.22
CA LEU A 10 21.56 0.80 20.89
C LEU A 10 22.10 -0.63 21.00
N PRO A 11 21.21 -1.62 21.22
CA PRO A 11 21.61 -3.02 21.20
C PRO A 11 22.16 -3.43 19.83
N SER A 12 23.01 -4.46 19.81
CA SER A 12 23.52 -4.98 18.54
C SER A 12 22.41 -5.59 17.69
N THR A 13 22.50 -5.46 16.37
CA THR A 13 21.54 -6.05 15.45
C THR A 13 21.41 -7.57 15.59
N SER A 14 22.48 -8.26 16.01
CA SER A 14 22.43 -9.69 16.30
C SER A 14 21.58 -10.02 17.53
N HIS A 15 21.69 -9.23 18.59
CA HIS A 15 20.83 -9.39 19.77
C HIS A 15 19.35 -9.13 19.44
N LEU A 16 19.09 -8.08 18.64
CA LEU A 16 17.73 -7.73 18.20
C LEU A 16 17.14 -8.80 17.29
N ALA A 17 17.94 -9.36 16.36
CA ALA A 17 17.50 -10.43 15.47
C ALA A 17 17.21 -11.72 16.25
N ALA A 18 18.05 -12.10 17.23
CA ALA A 18 17.80 -13.26 18.06
C ALA A 18 16.52 -13.09 18.89
N PHE A 19 16.32 -11.93 19.49
CA PHE A 19 15.10 -11.60 20.23
C PHE A 19 13.86 -11.70 19.34
N GLU A 20 13.88 -11.06 18.17
CA GLU A 20 12.74 -11.07 17.22
C GLU A 20 12.40 -12.48 16.77
N ALA A 21 13.39 -13.28 16.40
CA ALA A 21 13.19 -14.65 15.96
C ALA A 21 12.56 -15.52 17.08
N VAL A 22 13.03 -15.40 18.34
CA VAL A 22 12.42 -16.09 19.49
C VAL A 22 11.02 -15.57 19.75
N ALA A 23 10.80 -14.26 19.70
CA ALA A 23 9.48 -13.65 19.91
C ALA A 23 8.43 -14.15 18.91
N ARG A 24 8.83 -14.33 17.67
CA ARG A 24 7.96 -14.77 16.58
C ARG A 24 7.72 -16.28 16.58
N THR A 25 8.74 -17.07 16.87
CA THR A 25 8.64 -18.54 16.81
C THR A 25 8.19 -19.17 18.13
N GLY A 26 8.28 -18.45 19.24
CA GLY A 26 8.03 -18.98 20.60
C GLY A 26 9.05 -20.02 21.07
N SER A 27 10.17 -20.21 20.32
CA SER A 27 11.11 -21.30 20.54
C SER A 27 12.55 -20.89 20.22
N VAL A 28 13.45 -21.04 21.18
CA VAL A 28 14.90 -20.83 20.98
C VAL A 28 15.45 -21.80 19.93
N THR A 29 14.95 -23.03 19.89
CA THR A 29 15.38 -24.03 18.92
C THR A 29 15.00 -23.66 17.49
N ALA A 30 13.76 -23.16 17.30
CA ALA A 30 13.31 -22.72 15.98
C ALA A 30 14.07 -21.46 15.52
N ALA A 31 14.25 -20.50 16.41
CA ALA A 31 15.03 -19.29 16.16
C ALA A 31 16.50 -19.60 15.79
N ALA A 32 17.10 -20.54 16.49
CA ALA A 32 18.49 -20.98 16.23
C ALA A 32 18.63 -21.58 14.83
N ARG A 33 17.70 -22.39 14.37
CA ARG A 33 17.68 -22.94 13.01
C ARG A 33 17.53 -21.85 11.94
N GLU A 34 16.64 -20.88 12.18
CA GLU A 34 16.39 -19.78 11.25
C GLU A 34 17.60 -18.85 11.09
N LEU A 35 18.34 -18.64 12.19
CA LEU A 35 19.49 -17.72 12.21
C LEU A 35 20.82 -18.40 11.93
N ASP A 36 20.82 -19.72 11.62
CA ASP A 36 22.02 -20.54 11.47
C ASP A 36 22.95 -20.45 12.69
N LEU A 37 22.37 -20.47 13.89
CA LEU A 37 23.05 -20.39 15.16
C LEU A 37 22.78 -21.60 16.04
N THR A 38 23.61 -21.77 17.10
CA THR A 38 23.30 -22.73 18.17
C THR A 38 22.27 -22.18 19.13
N GLN A 39 21.48 -23.06 19.76
CA GLN A 39 20.51 -22.65 20.80
C GLN A 39 21.18 -21.85 21.95
N SER A 40 22.38 -22.26 22.33
CA SER A 40 23.16 -21.56 23.38
C SER A 40 23.61 -20.16 22.95
N ALA A 41 23.88 -19.96 21.66
CA ALA A 41 24.19 -18.63 21.12
C ALA A 41 22.97 -17.72 21.15
N VAL A 42 21.81 -18.19 20.66
CA VAL A 42 20.55 -17.44 20.68
C VAL A 42 20.16 -17.09 22.12
N SER A 43 20.20 -18.06 23.06
CA SER A 43 19.88 -17.81 24.46
C SER A 43 20.80 -16.76 25.07
N ARG A 44 22.11 -16.80 24.80
CA ARG A 44 23.05 -15.77 25.28
C ARG A 44 22.78 -14.40 24.70
N GLN A 45 22.42 -14.32 23.40
CA GLN A 45 22.10 -13.03 22.77
C GLN A 45 20.82 -12.41 23.36
N VAL A 46 19.81 -13.23 23.63
CA VAL A 46 18.57 -12.77 24.27
C VAL A 46 18.85 -12.30 25.72
N SER A 47 19.57 -13.10 26.52
CA SER A 47 19.92 -12.68 27.89
C SER A 47 20.76 -11.42 27.92
N ALA A 48 21.75 -11.29 27.01
CA ALA A 48 22.54 -10.07 26.89
C ALA A 48 21.72 -8.83 26.53
N LEU A 49 20.65 -9.01 25.74
CA LEU A 49 19.70 -7.94 25.43
C LEU A 49 18.90 -7.55 26.67
N GLU A 50 18.35 -8.52 27.40
CA GLU A 50 17.60 -8.29 28.64
C GLU A 50 18.48 -7.58 29.69
N ASP A 51 19.73 -8.02 29.86
CA ASP A 51 20.71 -7.41 30.76
C ASP A 51 21.04 -5.95 30.35
N GLN A 52 21.21 -5.72 29.03
CA GLN A 52 21.51 -4.37 28.51
C GLN A 52 20.35 -3.40 28.73
N LEU A 53 19.12 -3.88 28.57
CA LEU A 53 17.90 -3.07 28.72
C LEU A 53 17.46 -2.97 30.18
N GLY A 54 17.89 -3.90 31.03
CA GLY A 54 17.47 -4.01 32.44
C GLY A 54 16.01 -4.45 32.60
N VAL A 55 15.46 -5.16 31.59
CA VAL A 55 14.06 -5.60 31.54
C VAL A 55 13.99 -7.02 31.04
N GLU A 56 13.21 -7.86 31.73
CA GLU A 56 12.86 -9.18 31.23
C GLU A 56 11.86 -9.08 30.07
N LEU A 57 12.23 -9.65 28.93
CA LEU A 57 11.39 -9.65 27.72
C LEU A 57 10.62 -10.94 27.57
N PHE A 58 11.08 -12.05 28.20
CA PHE A 58 10.45 -13.35 28.17
C PHE A 58 10.15 -13.91 29.56
N LEU A 59 9.03 -14.60 29.65
CA LEU A 59 8.70 -15.52 30.74
C LEU A 59 9.18 -16.91 30.34
N ARG A 60 10.00 -17.55 31.20
CA ARG A 60 10.50 -18.92 30.95
C ARG A 60 9.54 -19.93 31.56
N GLU A 61 8.71 -20.55 30.75
CA GLU A 61 7.79 -21.62 31.16
C GLU A 61 8.27 -22.95 30.56
N ARG A 62 8.78 -23.84 31.40
CA ARG A 62 9.28 -25.21 31.15
C ARG A 62 9.94 -25.49 29.78
N GLN A 63 9.27 -25.29 28.63
CA GLN A 63 9.82 -25.51 27.28
C GLN A 63 9.38 -24.43 26.28
N THR A 64 8.66 -23.43 26.70
CA THR A 64 8.17 -22.34 25.86
C THR A 64 8.66 -20.99 26.36
N MET A 65 8.92 -20.10 25.41
CA MET A 65 9.27 -18.71 25.67
C MET A 65 8.03 -17.86 25.37
N ARG A 66 7.44 -17.27 26.40
CA ARG A 66 6.32 -16.34 26.25
C ARG A 66 6.80 -14.92 26.48
N LEU A 67 6.35 -14.00 25.66
CA LEU A 67 6.67 -12.58 25.84
C LEU A 67 6.03 -12.03 27.11
N THR A 68 6.76 -11.17 27.82
CA THR A 68 6.17 -10.26 28.79
C THR A 68 5.39 -9.17 28.06
N LEU A 69 4.61 -8.35 28.76
CA LEU A 69 3.94 -7.17 28.15
C LEU A 69 4.97 -6.20 27.54
N ALA A 70 6.11 -5.98 28.24
CA ALA A 70 7.20 -5.19 27.73
C ALA A 70 7.83 -5.83 26.47
N GLY A 71 8.06 -7.16 26.51
CA GLY A 71 8.59 -7.91 25.39
C GLY A 71 7.69 -7.86 24.16
N ASP A 72 6.37 -7.95 24.30
CA ASP A 72 5.43 -7.88 23.18
C ASP A 72 5.45 -6.48 22.52
N SER A 73 5.41 -5.42 23.31
CA SER A 73 5.52 -4.06 22.80
C SER A 73 6.85 -3.85 22.07
N TYR A 74 7.95 -4.27 22.69
CA TYR A 74 9.28 -4.12 22.13
C TYR A 74 9.47 -4.96 20.85
N ALA A 75 8.90 -6.17 20.76
CA ALA A 75 9.00 -7.02 19.59
C ALA A 75 8.36 -6.39 18.35
N ARG A 76 7.27 -5.65 18.50
CA ARG A 76 6.63 -4.93 17.37
C ARG A 76 7.55 -3.86 16.80
N GLU A 77 8.14 -3.03 17.67
CA GLU A 77 9.06 -1.96 17.27
C GLU A 77 10.35 -2.51 16.64
N ILE A 78 10.94 -3.55 17.25
CA ILE A 78 12.18 -4.16 16.74
C ILE A 78 11.96 -4.85 15.39
N ARG A 79 10.83 -5.52 15.20
CA ARG A 79 10.49 -6.14 13.91
C ARG A 79 10.45 -5.10 12.80
N GLU A 80 9.85 -3.97 13.04
CA GLU A 80 9.78 -2.88 12.07
C GLU A 80 11.17 -2.28 11.80
N ALA A 81 11.96 -2.05 12.85
CA ALA A 81 13.33 -1.53 12.72
C ALA A 81 14.23 -2.47 11.91
N LEU A 82 14.19 -3.79 12.19
CA LEU A 82 14.97 -4.79 11.44
C LEU A 82 14.54 -4.88 9.98
N ARG A 83 13.23 -4.79 9.69
CA ARG A 83 12.74 -4.72 8.30
C ARG A 83 13.30 -3.50 7.57
N ARG A 84 13.32 -2.33 8.20
CA ARG A 84 13.89 -1.09 7.62
C ARG A 84 15.37 -1.24 7.33
N ILE A 85 16.16 -1.80 8.25
CA ILE A 85 17.59 -2.06 8.04
C ILE A 85 17.80 -3.02 6.88
N SER A 86 17.06 -4.13 6.84
CA SER A 86 17.13 -5.12 5.76
C SER A 86 16.79 -4.50 4.41
N SER A 87 15.70 -3.73 4.33
CA SER A 87 15.29 -3.04 3.11
C SER A 87 16.34 -2.04 2.63
N ALA A 88 16.92 -1.26 3.53
CA ALA A 88 17.99 -0.30 3.18
C ALA A 88 19.22 -1.02 2.60
N SER A 89 19.61 -2.17 3.19
CA SER A 89 20.73 -2.97 2.70
C SER A 89 20.43 -3.61 1.34
N LEU A 90 19.22 -4.10 1.13
CA LEU A 90 18.78 -4.64 -0.16
C LEU A 90 18.77 -3.57 -1.24
N ASN A 91 18.24 -2.37 -0.94
CA ASN A 91 18.21 -1.25 -1.87
C ASN A 91 19.62 -0.84 -2.31
N LEU A 92 20.56 -0.75 -1.37
CA LEU A 92 21.95 -0.43 -1.66
C LEU A 92 22.61 -1.51 -2.55
N ARG A 93 22.33 -2.78 -2.29
CA ARG A 93 22.84 -3.91 -3.12
C ARG A 93 22.23 -3.93 -4.51
N ALA A 94 20.94 -3.58 -4.63
CA ALA A 94 20.25 -3.54 -5.91
C ALA A 94 20.73 -2.37 -6.79
N ASN A 95 21.10 -1.24 -6.17
CA ASN A 95 21.62 -0.07 -6.87
C ASN A 95 22.78 0.58 -6.13
N PRO A 96 24.01 0.03 -6.26
CA PRO A 96 25.19 0.51 -5.54
C PRO A 96 25.65 1.91 -5.98
N HIS A 97 25.23 2.38 -7.16
CA HIS A 97 25.60 3.70 -7.69
C HIS A 97 24.59 4.80 -7.32
N GLY A 98 23.54 4.49 -6.59
CA GLY A 98 22.48 5.43 -6.21
C GLY A 98 21.41 5.61 -7.30
N GLY A 99 20.57 6.61 -7.15
CA GLY A 99 19.48 6.87 -8.10
C GLY A 99 18.22 6.01 -7.86
N THR A 100 18.01 5.51 -6.65
CA THR A 100 16.81 4.74 -6.30
C THR A 100 15.66 5.68 -5.90
N LEU A 101 14.52 5.54 -6.55
CA LEU A 101 13.26 6.17 -6.18
C LEU A 101 12.35 5.15 -5.48
N ASN A 102 12.04 5.38 -4.21
CA ASN A 102 11.09 4.58 -3.46
C ASN A 102 9.71 5.22 -3.57
N LEU A 103 8.82 4.60 -4.33
CA LEU A 103 7.50 5.15 -4.64
C LEU A 103 6.40 4.34 -3.97
N ALA A 104 5.58 5.00 -3.14
CA ALA A 104 4.35 4.42 -2.65
C ALA A 104 3.25 4.51 -3.73
N ILE A 105 2.52 3.42 -3.92
CA ILE A 105 1.49 3.33 -4.95
C ILE A 105 0.17 2.79 -4.41
N LEU A 106 -0.92 3.21 -5.04
CA LEU A 106 -2.21 2.55 -4.93
C LEU A 106 -2.18 1.27 -5.79
N PRO A 107 -2.59 0.10 -5.28
CA PRO A 107 -2.36 -1.19 -5.94
C PRO A 107 -2.83 -1.24 -7.39
N THR A 108 -4.10 -0.91 -7.64
CA THR A 108 -4.67 -0.99 -8.98
C THR A 108 -4.08 0.05 -9.94
N PHE A 109 -3.84 1.28 -9.46
CA PHE A 109 -3.14 2.31 -10.24
C PHE A 109 -1.73 1.84 -10.62
N GLY A 110 -1.00 1.29 -9.66
CA GLY A 110 0.34 0.77 -9.87
C GLY A 110 0.38 -0.33 -10.93
N THR A 111 -0.50 -1.32 -10.83
CA THR A 111 -0.49 -2.47 -11.74
C THR A 111 -1.04 -2.16 -13.13
N ARG A 112 -2.08 -1.34 -13.23
CA ARG A 112 -2.81 -1.14 -14.49
C ARG A 112 -2.40 0.11 -15.25
N TRP A 113 -2.04 1.17 -14.54
CA TRP A 113 -1.68 2.43 -15.20
C TRP A 113 -0.18 2.68 -15.19
N LEU A 114 0.49 2.58 -14.04
CA LEU A 114 1.89 2.97 -13.90
C LEU A 114 2.86 1.91 -14.48
N ALA A 115 2.78 0.66 -14.04
CA ALA A 115 3.77 -0.36 -14.38
C ALA A 115 3.92 -0.58 -15.90
N PRO A 116 2.84 -0.61 -16.72
CA PRO A 116 2.97 -0.72 -18.18
C PRO A 116 3.74 0.44 -18.84
N ARG A 117 3.80 1.60 -18.15
CA ARG A 117 4.42 2.84 -18.65
C ARG A 117 5.86 3.03 -18.18
N LEU A 118 6.26 2.38 -17.07
CA LEU A 118 7.59 2.53 -16.46
C LEU A 118 8.75 2.19 -17.41
N GLY A 119 8.55 1.26 -18.36
CA GLY A 119 9.59 0.91 -19.33
C GLY A 119 10.10 2.12 -20.13
N ARG A 120 9.22 3.06 -20.50
CA ARG A 120 9.59 4.29 -21.20
C ARG A 120 10.39 5.24 -20.31
N PHE A 121 9.97 5.37 -19.05
CA PHE A 121 10.69 6.19 -18.08
C PHE A 121 12.11 5.66 -17.83
N LEU A 122 12.25 4.38 -17.58
CA LEU A 122 13.56 3.76 -17.29
C LEU A 122 14.50 3.79 -18.49
N ALA A 123 13.98 3.64 -19.70
CA ALA A 123 14.78 3.76 -20.93
C ALA A 123 15.32 5.18 -21.12
N ALA A 124 14.55 6.21 -20.74
CA ALA A 124 14.97 7.61 -20.81
C ALA A 124 15.87 8.05 -19.65
N ASN A 125 15.90 7.30 -18.55
CA ASN A 125 16.65 7.64 -17.34
C ASN A 125 17.55 6.46 -16.90
N PRO A 126 18.60 6.15 -17.67
CA PRO A 126 19.50 5.07 -17.34
C PRO A 126 20.20 5.32 -15.99
N GLY A 127 20.23 4.30 -15.12
CA GLY A 127 20.79 4.40 -13.77
C GLY A 127 19.76 4.76 -12.69
N VAL A 128 18.51 5.05 -13.04
CA VAL A 128 17.41 5.17 -12.07
C VAL A 128 16.80 3.79 -11.83
N THR A 129 16.59 3.47 -10.56
CA THR A 129 15.84 2.29 -10.12
C THR A 129 14.59 2.72 -9.36
N ILE A 130 13.46 2.08 -9.61
CA ILE A 130 12.22 2.36 -8.89
C ILE A 130 11.83 1.16 -8.03
N ASN A 131 11.67 1.40 -6.72
CA ASN A 131 11.07 0.45 -5.80
C ASN A 131 9.61 0.85 -5.58
N LEU A 132 8.70 -0.09 -5.77
CA LEU A 132 7.27 0.14 -5.55
C LEU A 132 6.82 -0.50 -4.25
N VAL A 133 6.15 0.27 -3.41
CA VAL A 133 5.53 -0.22 -2.17
C VAL A 133 4.06 0.19 -2.14
N THR A 134 3.20 -0.69 -1.65
CA THR A 134 1.77 -0.38 -1.54
C THR A 134 1.48 0.41 -0.27
N ARG A 135 0.75 1.53 -0.42
CA ARG A 135 0.15 2.30 0.67
C ARG A 135 -1.24 2.76 0.27
N LEU A 136 -2.24 2.56 1.13
CA LEU A 136 -3.63 2.94 0.89
C LEU A 136 -4.03 4.25 1.59
N SER A 137 -3.24 4.68 2.56
CA SER A 137 -3.48 5.90 3.35
C SER A 137 -2.24 6.79 3.41
N PRO A 138 -2.40 8.09 3.63
CA PRO A 138 -1.30 9.01 3.90
C PRO A 138 -0.47 8.58 5.11
N PHE A 139 0.82 8.87 5.06
CA PHE A 139 1.83 8.58 6.08
C PHE A 139 2.75 9.78 6.26
N ASP A 140 3.61 9.76 7.27
CA ASP A 140 4.64 10.79 7.48
C ASP A 140 5.92 10.41 6.72
N PHE A 141 6.26 11.17 5.67
CA PHE A 141 7.47 10.97 4.87
C PHE A 141 8.77 11.00 5.70
N ARG A 142 8.77 11.70 6.84
CA ARG A 142 9.95 11.78 7.73
C ARG A 142 10.22 10.46 8.45
N LEU A 143 9.20 9.63 8.61
CA LEU A 143 9.27 8.35 9.31
C LEU A 143 9.43 7.17 8.36
N ASP A 144 9.16 7.36 7.08
CA ASP A 144 9.24 6.32 6.04
C ASP A 144 10.39 6.59 5.06
N SER A 145 10.97 5.52 4.50
CA SER A 145 12.00 5.60 3.45
C SER A 145 11.39 5.74 2.05
N ILE A 146 10.31 6.52 1.94
CA ILE A 146 9.56 6.73 0.71
C ILE A 146 9.86 8.13 0.19
N ASP A 147 10.17 8.24 -1.09
CA ASP A 147 10.54 9.51 -1.73
C ASP A 147 9.33 10.23 -2.31
N ALA A 148 8.33 9.49 -2.78
CA ALA A 148 7.06 10.02 -3.28
C ALA A 148 5.94 9.00 -3.16
N ALA A 149 4.68 9.45 -3.29
CA ALA A 149 3.50 8.61 -3.23
C ALA A 149 2.47 9.00 -4.28
N ILE A 150 1.82 8.01 -4.90
CA ILE A 150 0.59 8.25 -5.64
C ILE A 150 -0.54 8.41 -4.63
N HIS A 151 -1.15 9.57 -4.61
CA HIS A 151 -2.25 9.94 -3.73
C HIS A 151 -3.53 10.10 -4.53
N PHE A 152 -4.62 9.53 -4.03
CA PHE A 152 -5.96 9.87 -4.46
C PHE A 152 -6.70 10.52 -3.28
N GLY A 153 -7.24 11.71 -3.49
CA GLY A 153 -7.91 12.46 -2.45
C GLY A 153 -8.00 13.94 -2.78
N HIS A 154 -8.25 14.73 -1.73
CA HIS A 154 -8.18 16.18 -1.81
C HIS A 154 -6.73 16.65 -1.96
N PRO A 155 -6.47 17.87 -2.49
CA PRO A 155 -5.13 18.42 -2.69
C PRO A 155 -4.48 18.85 -1.36
N HIS A 156 -4.49 17.95 -0.38
CA HIS A 156 -3.94 18.19 0.95
C HIS A 156 -3.31 16.92 1.52
N TRP A 157 -2.01 17.00 1.81
CA TRP A 157 -1.26 16.00 2.54
C TRP A 157 -0.25 16.74 3.44
N PRO A 158 -0.36 16.64 4.78
CA PRO A 158 0.52 17.35 5.69
C PRO A 158 2.01 17.01 5.45
N GLY A 159 2.84 18.04 5.27
CA GLY A 159 4.28 17.88 5.04
C GLY A 159 4.68 17.43 3.64
N ALA A 160 3.76 17.43 2.67
CA ALA A 160 4.07 17.11 1.29
C ALA A 160 3.58 18.19 0.32
N GLU A 161 4.29 18.36 -0.78
CA GLU A 161 3.82 19.00 -2.00
C GLU A 161 3.07 18.01 -2.87
N LEU A 162 2.10 18.51 -3.65
CA LEU A 162 1.28 17.68 -4.52
C LEU A 162 1.35 18.20 -5.96
N ALA A 163 1.82 17.37 -6.87
CA ALA A 163 1.70 17.58 -8.30
C ALA A 163 0.44 16.88 -8.81
N PHE A 164 -0.48 17.63 -9.43
CA PHE A 164 -1.69 17.07 -10.03
C PHE A 164 -1.35 16.11 -11.17
N LEU A 165 -2.02 14.96 -11.19
CA LEU A 165 -1.88 13.99 -12.28
C LEU A 165 -3.14 13.96 -13.15
N MET A 166 -4.26 13.50 -12.60
CA MET A 166 -5.50 13.34 -13.36
C MET A 166 -6.75 13.33 -12.49
N SER A 167 -7.90 13.62 -13.11
CA SER A 167 -9.23 13.39 -12.54
C SER A 167 -9.61 11.90 -12.64
N GLU A 168 -10.61 11.48 -11.88
CA GLU A 168 -11.19 10.14 -11.96
C GLU A 168 -12.63 10.23 -12.44
N ARG A 169 -12.97 9.40 -13.43
CA ARG A 169 -14.34 9.14 -13.83
C ARG A 169 -14.67 7.68 -13.58
N THR A 170 -15.77 7.43 -12.92
CA THR A 170 -16.24 6.09 -12.58
C THR A 170 -17.55 5.78 -13.31
N VAL A 171 -17.72 4.52 -13.62
CA VAL A 171 -18.96 4.00 -14.23
C VAL A 171 -19.41 2.76 -13.46
N PRO A 172 -20.72 2.57 -13.22
CA PRO A 172 -21.23 1.30 -12.71
C PRO A 172 -21.03 0.21 -13.75
N ALA A 173 -20.22 -0.80 -13.44
CA ALA A 173 -19.85 -1.86 -14.37
C ALA A 173 -20.11 -3.25 -13.79
N CYS A 174 -20.52 -4.17 -14.65
CA CYS A 174 -20.77 -5.57 -14.33
C CYS A 174 -20.45 -6.48 -15.54
N SER A 175 -20.56 -7.81 -15.37
CA SER A 175 -20.47 -8.72 -16.50
C SER A 175 -21.71 -8.63 -17.41
N PRO A 176 -21.57 -8.92 -18.72
CA PRO A 176 -22.72 -8.94 -19.65
C PRO A 176 -23.85 -9.88 -19.20
N ASP A 177 -23.49 -11.03 -18.59
CA ASP A 177 -24.48 -12.01 -18.14
C ASP A 177 -25.24 -11.51 -16.88
N PHE A 178 -24.58 -10.75 -16.01
CA PHE A 178 -25.24 -10.09 -14.89
C PHE A 178 -26.26 -9.07 -15.41
N LEU A 179 -25.87 -8.23 -16.36
CA LEU A 179 -26.75 -7.22 -16.97
C LEU A 179 -28.01 -7.85 -17.57
N LYS A 180 -27.86 -8.97 -18.31
CA LYS A 180 -28.99 -9.72 -18.89
C LYS A 180 -29.90 -10.30 -17.81
N ARG A 181 -29.34 -10.85 -16.75
CA ARG A 181 -30.08 -11.51 -15.65
C ARG A 181 -31.01 -10.55 -14.92
N TYR A 182 -30.55 -9.33 -14.68
CA TYR A 182 -31.27 -8.35 -13.85
C TYR A 182 -32.02 -7.30 -14.68
N SER A 183 -31.93 -7.32 -16.02
CA SER A 183 -32.62 -6.38 -16.91
C SER A 183 -32.47 -4.91 -16.54
N ILE A 184 -31.25 -4.50 -16.22
CA ILE A 184 -30.91 -3.14 -15.75
C ILE A 184 -30.99 -2.19 -16.96
N SER A 185 -31.68 -1.05 -16.79
CA SER A 185 -31.87 -0.03 -17.82
C SER A 185 -31.77 1.42 -17.28
N ALA A 186 -32.01 1.62 -15.99
CA ALA A 186 -32.04 2.92 -15.34
C ALA A 186 -31.24 2.90 -14.02
N PRO A 187 -30.80 4.08 -13.52
CA PRO A 187 -30.07 4.17 -12.25
C PRO A 187 -30.82 3.56 -11.05
N GLU A 188 -32.14 3.66 -11.02
CA GLU A 188 -33.00 3.14 -9.95
C GLU A 188 -32.96 1.62 -9.85
N ASP A 189 -32.74 0.92 -10.98
CA ASP A 189 -32.66 -0.54 -11.01
C ASP A 189 -31.48 -1.08 -10.19
N LEU A 190 -30.41 -0.26 -10.02
CA LEU A 190 -29.25 -0.62 -9.24
C LEU A 190 -29.53 -0.76 -7.74
N LEU A 191 -30.60 -0.16 -7.23
CA LEU A 191 -31.03 -0.31 -5.83
C LEU A 191 -31.49 -1.73 -5.48
N THR A 192 -31.85 -2.53 -6.47
CA THR A 192 -32.41 -3.86 -6.30
C THR A 192 -31.43 -5.00 -6.54
N VAL A 193 -30.19 -4.68 -6.86
CA VAL A 193 -29.16 -5.66 -7.22
C VAL A 193 -27.94 -5.57 -6.27
N PRO A 194 -27.13 -6.63 -6.16
CA PRO A 194 -25.92 -6.59 -5.35
C PRO A 194 -24.94 -5.51 -5.80
N LEU A 195 -24.54 -4.60 -4.89
CA LEU A 195 -23.53 -3.58 -5.11
C LEU A 195 -22.19 -4.05 -4.53
N LEU A 196 -21.09 -3.67 -5.18
CA LEU A 196 -19.72 -3.93 -4.72
C LEU A 196 -19.13 -2.61 -4.25
N HIS A 197 -18.83 -2.51 -2.97
CA HIS A 197 -18.35 -1.31 -2.31
C HIS A 197 -16.83 -1.31 -2.18
N LEU A 198 -16.20 -0.14 -2.24
CA LEU A 198 -14.78 0.06 -1.97
C LEU A 198 -14.59 0.72 -0.59
N THR A 199 -13.80 0.10 0.29
CA THR A 199 -13.45 0.69 1.59
C THR A 199 -12.67 2.00 1.46
N THR A 200 -11.95 2.16 0.34
CA THR A 200 -11.22 3.39 -0.01
C THR A 200 -12.10 4.48 -0.63
N ARG A 201 -13.38 4.17 -0.90
CA ARG A 201 -14.39 5.06 -1.47
C ARG A 201 -15.74 4.80 -0.79
N PRO A 202 -15.85 5.01 0.53
CA PRO A 202 -17.00 4.52 1.30
C PRO A 202 -18.33 5.15 0.87
N ASP A 203 -18.31 6.37 0.34
CA ASP A 203 -19.49 7.15 -0.08
C ASP A 203 -19.67 7.23 -1.60
N ALA A 204 -18.91 6.45 -2.39
CA ALA A 204 -18.94 6.54 -3.84
C ALA A 204 -20.33 6.22 -4.43
N TRP A 205 -20.98 5.17 -3.94
CA TRP A 205 -22.31 4.81 -4.41
C TRP A 205 -23.37 5.87 -4.03
N GLU A 206 -23.28 6.43 -2.83
CA GLU A 206 -24.17 7.50 -2.37
C GLU A 206 -24.03 8.74 -3.25
N GLN A 207 -22.79 9.12 -3.56
CA GLN A 207 -22.51 10.23 -4.48
C GLN A 207 -23.03 9.94 -5.89
N TRP A 208 -22.87 8.71 -6.38
CA TRP A 208 -23.34 8.32 -7.70
C TRP A 208 -24.88 8.38 -7.80
N PHE A 209 -25.61 7.80 -6.84
CA PHE A 209 -27.07 7.87 -6.80
C PHE A 209 -27.56 9.32 -6.67
N ALA A 210 -26.96 10.11 -5.80
CA ALA A 210 -27.29 11.52 -5.64
C ALA A 210 -27.06 12.32 -6.93
N SER A 211 -25.97 12.07 -7.66
CA SER A 211 -25.68 12.73 -8.94
C SER A 211 -26.69 12.38 -10.04
N ASN A 212 -27.35 11.23 -9.93
CA ASN A 212 -28.38 10.77 -10.85
C ASN A 212 -29.82 11.08 -10.36
N GLY A 213 -29.98 11.80 -9.24
CA GLY A 213 -31.29 12.17 -8.70
C GLY A 213 -32.06 11.01 -8.09
N VAL A 214 -31.39 9.90 -7.76
CA VAL A 214 -32.00 8.71 -7.19
C VAL A 214 -31.95 8.77 -5.67
N ALA A 215 -33.12 8.72 -5.02
CA ALA A 215 -33.23 8.62 -3.57
C ALA A 215 -33.01 7.17 -3.13
N PHE A 216 -32.31 6.99 -2.01
CA PHE A 216 -32.04 5.67 -1.41
C PHE A 216 -32.14 5.76 0.12
N GLU A 217 -32.51 4.68 0.78
CA GLU A 217 -32.55 4.62 2.26
C GLU A 217 -31.28 3.99 2.81
N SER A 218 -30.84 2.89 2.21
CA SER A 218 -29.61 2.18 2.60
C SER A 218 -29.05 1.42 1.41
N LEU A 219 -27.74 1.33 1.35
CA LEU A 219 -27.02 0.60 0.30
C LEU A 219 -26.29 -0.59 0.92
N HIS A 220 -26.47 -1.77 0.36
CA HIS A 220 -25.92 -3.01 0.88
C HIS A 220 -25.11 -3.73 -0.18
N GLY A 221 -24.05 -4.43 0.24
CA GLY A 221 -23.27 -5.21 -0.67
C GLY A 221 -21.96 -5.72 -0.06
N MET A 222 -21.12 -6.32 -0.90
CA MET A 222 -19.81 -6.80 -0.51
C MET A 222 -18.79 -5.66 -0.46
N LEU A 223 -17.84 -5.75 0.47
CA LEU A 223 -16.78 -4.77 0.66
C LEU A 223 -15.45 -5.28 0.09
N PHE A 224 -14.76 -4.41 -0.65
CA PHE A 224 -13.43 -4.65 -1.23
C PHE A 224 -12.49 -3.50 -0.86
N ASP A 225 -11.20 -3.76 -0.80
CA ASP A 225 -10.17 -2.76 -0.55
C ASP A 225 -9.45 -2.28 -1.83
N GLN A 226 -9.66 -2.99 -2.96
CA GLN A 226 -8.99 -2.72 -4.22
C GLN A 226 -9.94 -2.80 -5.42
N PHE A 227 -9.80 -1.86 -6.34
CA PHE A 227 -10.56 -1.87 -7.60
C PHE A 227 -10.33 -3.14 -8.42
N ALA A 228 -9.11 -3.67 -8.45
CA ALA A 228 -8.81 -4.89 -9.21
C ALA A 228 -9.63 -6.09 -8.72
N THR A 229 -9.77 -6.26 -7.40
CA THR A 229 -10.57 -7.34 -6.80
C THR A 229 -12.06 -7.11 -7.03
N ALA A 230 -12.54 -5.88 -6.87
CA ALA A 230 -13.95 -5.54 -7.16
C ALA A 230 -14.30 -5.76 -8.64
N ALA A 231 -13.39 -5.42 -9.56
CA ALA A 231 -13.55 -5.67 -10.99
C ALA A 231 -13.65 -7.17 -11.29
N GLN A 232 -12.78 -8.00 -10.71
CA GLN A 232 -12.87 -9.46 -10.88
C GLN A 232 -14.18 -10.03 -10.31
N ALA A 233 -14.64 -9.52 -9.17
CA ALA A 233 -15.94 -9.90 -8.62
C ALA A 233 -17.11 -9.51 -9.55
N ALA A 234 -17.05 -8.31 -10.15
CA ALA A 234 -18.04 -7.87 -11.13
C ALA A 234 -18.03 -8.74 -12.41
N ILE A 235 -16.85 -9.08 -12.94
CA ILE A 235 -16.67 -10.02 -14.07
C ILE A 235 -17.26 -11.39 -13.74
N ALA A 236 -17.04 -11.88 -12.52
CA ALA A 236 -17.59 -13.15 -12.05
C ALA A 236 -19.12 -13.11 -11.79
N GLY A 237 -19.77 -11.97 -12.01
CA GLY A 237 -21.21 -11.81 -11.88
C GLY A 237 -21.72 -11.74 -10.44
N LEU A 238 -20.86 -11.28 -9.48
CA LEU A 238 -21.24 -11.15 -8.09
C LEU A 238 -22.01 -9.84 -7.80
N GLY A 239 -21.94 -8.86 -8.70
CA GLY A 239 -22.63 -7.58 -8.52
C GLY A 239 -22.11 -6.50 -9.48
N ILE A 240 -22.47 -5.25 -9.17
CA ILE A 240 -22.07 -4.05 -9.90
C ILE A 240 -21.06 -3.29 -9.06
N ALA A 241 -19.94 -2.87 -9.66
CA ALA A 241 -18.93 -2.03 -9.04
C ALA A 241 -18.86 -0.66 -9.71
N LEU A 242 -18.65 0.41 -8.94
CA LEU A 242 -18.24 1.70 -9.49
C LEU A 242 -16.73 1.64 -9.76
N LEU A 243 -16.36 1.61 -11.04
CA LEU A 243 -15.00 1.38 -11.48
C LEU A 243 -14.44 2.58 -12.25
N PRO A 244 -13.20 3.01 -11.97
CA PRO A 244 -12.53 4.05 -12.76
C PRO A 244 -12.31 3.57 -14.20
N THR A 245 -12.85 4.29 -15.17
CA THR A 245 -12.82 3.88 -16.58
C THR A 245 -11.38 3.72 -17.10
N PHE A 246 -10.46 4.60 -16.71
CA PHE A 246 -9.06 4.55 -17.15
C PHE A 246 -8.27 3.35 -16.58
N LEU A 247 -8.71 2.77 -15.47
CA LEU A 247 -8.10 1.57 -14.88
C LEU A 247 -8.70 0.28 -15.45
N MET A 248 -9.89 0.33 -16.07
CA MET A 248 -10.63 -0.83 -16.56
C MET A 248 -10.78 -0.86 -18.09
N GLN A 249 -9.95 -0.08 -18.79
CA GLN A 249 -10.01 0.04 -20.25
C GLN A 249 -9.97 -1.31 -20.98
N GLU A 250 -9.13 -2.23 -20.51
CA GLU A 250 -8.93 -3.52 -21.16
C GLU A 250 -10.15 -4.43 -21.00
N GLU A 251 -10.73 -4.51 -19.81
CA GLU A 251 -11.93 -5.29 -19.54
C GLU A 251 -13.14 -4.74 -20.28
N LEU A 252 -13.29 -3.42 -20.32
CA LEU A 252 -14.33 -2.75 -21.09
C LEU A 252 -14.16 -3.00 -22.61
N ARG A 253 -12.92 -2.90 -23.11
CA ARG A 253 -12.63 -3.16 -24.53
C ARG A 253 -12.86 -4.62 -24.95
N ARG A 254 -12.55 -5.57 -24.06
CA ARG A 254 -12.79 -7.01 -24.30
C ARG A 254 -14.26 -7.40 -24.15
N GLY A 255 -15.04 -6.59 -23.46
CA GLY A 255 -16.41 -6.90 -23.11
C GLY A 255 -16.56 -7.83 -21.92
N ASP A 256 -15.49 -8.03 -21.13
CA ASP A 256 -15.55 -8.76 -19.85
C ASP A 256 -16.35 -7.96 -18.82
N LEU A 257 -16.26 -6.63 -18.92
CA LEU A 257 -17.10 -5.65 -18.22
C LEU A 257 -17.89 -4.81 -19.22
N VAL A 258 -19.11 -4.49 -18.85
CA VAL A 258 -19.97 -3.52 -19.56
C VAL A 258 -20.50 -2.51 -18.56
N ALA A 259 -20.78 -1.29 -19.02
CA ALA A 259 -21.52 -0.33 -18.21
C ALA A 259 -22.92 -0.86 -17.94
N ALA A 260 -23.27 -0.97 -16.64
CA ALA A 260 -24.61 -1.39 -16.26
C ALA A 260 -25.65 -0.31 -16.62
N VAL A 261 -25.25 0.95 -16.44
CA VAL A 261 -25.96 2.15 -16.90
C VAL A 261 -24.90 3.11 -17.43
N ASP A 262 -25.15 3.70 -18.61
CA ASP A 262 -24.25 4.68 -19.23
C ASP A 262 -24.36 6.05 -18.54
N ARG A 263 -23.90 6.10 -17.30
CA ARG A 263 -23.86 7.27 -16.41
C ARG A 263 -22.54 7.34 -15.69
N GLU A 264 -21.58 8.02 -16.28
CA GLU A 264 -20.32 8.33 -15.61
C GLU A 264 -20.51 9.39 -14.52
N MET A 265 -19.69 9.27 -13.48
CA MET A 265 -19.57 10.28 -12.44
C MET A 265 -18.11 10.71 -12.34
N GLU A 266 -17.84 12.01 -12.36
CA GLU A 266 -16.53 12.54 -12.02
C GLU A 266 -16.36 12.58 -10.51
N SER A 267 -15.29 11.95 -10.00
CA SER A 267 -14.96 11.97 -8.58
C SER A 267 -14.56 13.38 -8.14
N ARG A 268 -14.88 13.75 -6.91
CA ARG A 268 -14.45 15.03 -6.31
C ARG A 268 -12.97 15.04 -6.00
N GLU A 269 -12.45 13.88 -5.62
CA GLU A 269 -11.03 13.64 -5.40
C GLU A 269 -10.31 13.36 -6.71
N ARG A 270 -8.99 13.54 -6.68
CA ARG A 270 -8.12 13.44 -7.85
C ARG A 270 -6.83 12.71 -7.53
N TYR A 271 -6.11 12.29 -8.56
CA TYR A 271 -4.79 11.69 -8.42
C TYR A 271 -3.70 12.78 -8.40
N TYR A 272 -2.76 12.59 -7.48
CA TYR A 272 -1.59 13.46 -7.31
C TYR A 272 -0.33 12.61 -7.10
N LEU A 273 0.82 13.16 -7.46
CA LEU A 273 2.11 12.74 -6.92
C LEU A 273 2.39 13.61 -5.69
N ALA A 274 2.44 12.98 -4.52
CA ALA A 274 2.81 13.62 -3.26
C ALA A 274 4.28 13.34 -2.95
N PHE A 275 5.04 14.35 -2.52
CA PHE A 275 6.46 14.22 -2.16
C PHE A 275 6.86 15.28 -1.12
N PRO A 276 7.86 15.00 -0.26
CA PRO A 276 8.32 15.98 0.71
C PRO A 276 9.11 17.10 0.02
N PRO A 277 8.89 18.39 0.38
CA PRO A 277 9.54 19.53 -0.26
C PRO A 277 11.07 19.45 -0.29
N GLU A 278 11.67 18.92 0.78
CA GLU A 278 13.12 18.75 0.91
C GLU A 278 13.72 17.70 -0.03
N ARG A 279 12.86 16.92 -0.71
CA ARG A 279 13.27 15.93 -1.72
C ARG A 279 12.96 16.39 -3.15
N ALA A 280 12.35 17.56 -3.32
CA ALA A 280 11.90 18.06 -4.62
C ALA A 280 13.03 18.11 -5.68
N ASP A 281 14.26 18.40 -5.25
CA ASP A 281 15.46 18.49 -6.10
C ASP A 281 16.24 17.16 -6.19
N TYR A 282 15.76 16.07 -5.56
CA TYR A 282 16.37 14.75 -5.72
C TYR A 282 16.20 14.29 -7.17
N ALA A 283 17.31 14.18 -7.90
CA ALA A 283 17.27 13.98 -9.35
C ALA A 283 16.35 12.86 -9.86
N PRO A 284 16.33 11.63 -9.27
CA PRO A 284 15.38 10.60 -9.68
C PRO A 284 13.91 11.00 -9.46
N LEU A 285 13.61 11.73 -8.38
CA LEU A 285 12.26 12.21 -8.10
C LEU A 285 11.84 13.32 -9.06
N ALA A 286 12.71 14.30 -9.31
CA ALA A 286 12.44 15.40 -10.23
C ALA A 286 12.15 14.84 -11.64
N ALA A 287 13.00 13.95 -12.14
CA ALA A 287 12.81 13.31 -13.45
C ALA A 287 11.49 12.50 -13.50
N PHE A 288 11.18 11.76 -12.43
CA PHE A 288 9.94 10.98 -12.36
C PHE A 288 8.70 11.87 -12.29
N ARG A 289 8.73 12.93 -11.50
CA ARG A 289 7.64 13.91 -11.38
C ARG A 289 7.31 14.52 -12.74
N ASP A 290 8.33 15.02 -13.43
CA ASP A 290 8.13 15.70 -14.73
C ASP A 290 7.60 14.70 -15.77
N TRP A 291 8.11 13.47 -15.76
CA TRP A 291 7.64 12.41 -16.64
C TRP A 291 6.18 11.98 -16.32
N ILE A 292 5.83 11.72 -15.06
CA ILE A 292 4.50 11.20 -14.72
C ILE A 292 3.41 12.24 -14.94
N VAL A 293 3.71 13.52 -14.71
CA VAL A 293 2.78 14.62 -15.01
C VAL A 293 2.52 14.72 -16.52
N ALA A 294 3.56 14.63 -17.34
CA ALA A 294 3.42 14.62 -18.79
C ALA A 294 2.67 13.38 -19.29
N GLU A 295 2.96 12.20 -18.72
CA GLU A 295 2.32 10.93 -19.06
C GLU A 295 0.84 10.90 -18.68
N ALA A 296 0.46 11.58 -17.60
CA ALA A 296 -0.91 11.68 -17.13
C ALA A 296 -1.75 12.67 -17.93
N ALA A 297 -1.11 13.62 -18.62
CA ALA A 297 -1.77 14.59 -19.49
C ALA A 297 -1.97 14.09 -20.95
N ALA A 298 -1.32 12.99 -21.32
CA ALA A 298 -1.37 12.39 -22.65
C ALA A 298 -2.56 11.43 -22.82
#